data_513d69193f1c5fe10c6209420269d679
#
_entry.id   513d69193f1c5fe10c6209420269d679
#
_cell.length_a   1.000
_cell.length_b   1.000
_cell.length_c   1.000
_cell.angle_alpha   90.00
_cell.angle_beta   90.00
_cell.angle_gamma   90.00
#
_symmetry.space_group_name_H-M   'P 1'
#
loop_
_entity.id
_entity.type
_entity.pdbx_description
1 polymer ?
#
loop_
_entity_poly.entity_id
_entity_poly.type
_entity_poly.pdbx_seq_one_letter_code
_entity_poly.pdbx_strand_id
1 'polypeptide(L)'
;MAERDERHLVGAFPSIPKQIRAQQKRLALLESGRSLFIEKGYEQTTAKDIASYAGVATGTFYRYFSDKRQLLLALLEDKMEKLMPPVPNWMHRNPEQLLASLLENYNNSLEAIGIHRVLPELLPKDPELSEVMLEARKSLHRRIYNGLKSAKDEGLTWGDLDLDTVAWTIILMVENSPEKAKQSGSTLEYDEMAKVICRLVFPPQIMEKLYISKSEDKR
;
A
#
# COMPACT_ATOMS: atom_id res chain seq x y z
N MET A 1 9.93 -0.99 31.15
CA MET A 1 9.11 -1.65 30.13
C MET A 1 9.24 -0.78 28.87
N ALA A 2 10.00 -1.22 27.87
CA ALA A 2 10.15 -0.47 26.64
C ALA A 2 8.86 -0.56 25.84
N GLU A 3 8.24 0.58 25.53
CA GLU A 3 7.16 0.66 24.55
C GLU A 3 7.67 0.07 23.24
N ARG A 4 7.09 -1.05 22.81
CA ARG A 4 7.24 -1.53 21.44
C ARG A 4 6.62 -0.48 20.55
N ASP A 5 7.46 0.14 19.72
CA ASP A 5 7.02 1.03 18.66
C ASP A 5 6.08 0.23 17.73
N GLU A 6 4.77 0.53 17.79
CA GLU A 6 3.70 -0.19 17.07
C GLU A 6 3.78 -0.09 15.53
N ARG A 7 4.88 0.48 15.02
CA ARG A 7 5.07 0.82 13.60
C ARG A 7 5.79 -0.22 12.77
N HIS A 8 6.25 -1.34 13.35
CA HIS A 8 6.96 -2.37 12.60
C HIS A 8 6.06 -3.55 12.26
N LEU A 9 6.17 -3.99 10.98
CA LEU A 9 5.59 -5.24 10.53
C LEU A 9 6.18 -6.41 11.32
N VAL A 10 5.37 -7.44 11.60
CA VAL A 10 5.82 -8.67 12.26
C VAL A 10 6.64 -9.49 11.25
N GLY A 11 7.88 -9.83 11.59
CA GLY A 11 8.77 -10.62 10.73
C GLY A 11 10.26 -10.46 11.10
N ALA A 12 11.11 -11.30 10.54
CA ALA A 12 12.57 -11.24 10.72
C ALA A 12 13.21 -10.22 9.77
N PHE A 13 13.01 -8.92 10.02
CA PHE A 13 13.57 -7.85 9.21
C PHE A 13 15.06 -7.60 9.48
N PRO A 14 15.87 -7.36 8.45
CA PRO A 14 17.29 -7.07 8.61
C PRO A 14 17.51 -5.69 9.23
N SER A 15 18.49 -5.57 10.14
CA SER A 15 18.82 -4.33 10.82
C SER A 15 19.32 -3.24 9.85
N ILE A 16 18.90 -1.98 10.10
CA ILE A 16 19.35 -0.82 9.34
C ILE A 16 20.72 -0.36 9.83
N PRO A 17 21.74 -0.27 8.96
CA PRO A 17 23.06 0.18 9.36
C PRO A 17 23.08 1.65 9.80
N LYS A 18 23.88 1.99 10.81
CA LYS A 18 24.01 3.37 11.32
C LYS A 18 24.92 4.26 10.45
N GLN A 19 25.91 3.68 9.74
CA GLN A 19 26.87 4.46 8.94
C GLN A 19 26.31 4.83 7.56
N ILE A 20 26.44 6.07 7.13
CA ILE A 20 25.91 6.62 5.85
C ILE A 20 26.34 5.78 4.63
N ARG A 21 27.64 5.44 4.53
CA ARG A 21 28.14 4.61 3.42
C ARG A 21 27.52 3.20 3.40
N ALA A 22 27.26 2.64 4.58
CA ALA A 22 26.63 1.34 4.68
C ALA A 22 25.13 1.43 4.30
N GLN A 23 24.45 2.49 4.69
CA GLN A 23 23.07 2.77 4.27
C GLN A 23 22.96 2.92 2.74
N GLN A 24 23.88 3.67 2.12
CA GLN A 24 23.91 3.84 0.66
C GLN A 24 24.06 2.49 -0.07
N LYS A 25 24.97 1.61 0.40
CA LYS A 25 25.13 0.27 -0.17
C LYS A 25 23.88 -0.60 0.02
N ARG A 26 23.24 -0.54 1.20
CA ARG A 26 21.98 -1.25 1.47
C ARG A 26 20.88 -0.76 0.53
N LEU A 27 20.72 0.55 0.37
CA LEU A 27 19.75 1.15 -0.55
C LEU A 27 20.01 0.76 -2.01
N ALA A 28 21.28 0.76 -2.46
CA ALA A 28 21.63 0.32 -3.81
C ALA A 28 21.25 -1.15 -4.05
N LEU A 29 21.46 -2.03 -3.06
CA LEU A 29 21.03 -3.43 -3.13
C LEU A 29 19.51 -3.59 -3.17
N LEU A 30 18.79 -2.82 -2.36
CA LEU A 30 17.32 -2.82 -2.36
C LEU A 30 16.78 -2.38 -3.71
N GLU A 31 17.27 -1.28 -4.27
CA GLU A 31 16.83 -0.77 -5.57
C GLU A 31 17.17 -1.74 -6.71
N SER A 32 18.36 -2.35 -6.66
CA SER A 32 18.76 -3.37 -7.62
C SER A 32 17.88 -4.62 -7.56
N GLY A 33 17.58 -5.08 -6.34
CA GLY A 33 16.68 -6.21 -6.13
C GLY A 33 15.26 -5.90 -6.65
N ARG A 34 14.73 -4.73 -6.33
CA ARG A 34 13.44 -4.25 -6.83
C ARG A 34 13.38 -4.28 -8.36
N SER A 35 14.38 -3.66 -9.03
CA SER A 35 14.45 -3.60 -10.49
C SER A 35 14.49 -4.99 -11.12
N LEU A 36 15.33 -5.87 -10.59
CA LEU A 36 15.46 -7.24 -11.12
C LEU A 36 14.21 -8.10 -10.85
N PHE A 37 13.54 -7.93 -9.71
CA PHE A 37 12.30 -8.64 -9.42
C PHE A 37 11.18 -8.23 -10.40
N ILE A 38 11.11 -6.96 -10.78
CA ILE A 38 10.16 -6.47 -11.78
C ILE A 38 10.52 -6.98 -13.17
N GLU A 39 11.79 -6.96 -13.54
CA GLU A 39 12.29 -7.24 -14.90
C GLU A 39 12.33 -8.72 -15.24
N LYS A 40 12.86 -9.53 -14.30
CA LYS A 40 13.12 -10.97 -14.51
C LYS A 40 12.19 -11.89 -13.70
N GLY A 41 11.46 -11.35 -12.73
CA GLY A 41 10.73 -12.12 -11.73
C GLY A 41 11.60 -12.54 -10.54
N TYR A 42 10.95 -12.90 -9.44
CA TYR A 42 11.63 -13.26 -8.21
C TYR A 42 12.46 -14.54 -8.33
N GLU A 43 11.90 -15.58 -8.91
CA GLU A 43 12.56 -16.90 -9.02
C GLU A 43 13.85 -16.83 -9.88
N GLN A 44 13.83 -16.07 -10.96
CA GLN A 44 14.95 -15.93 -11.89
C GLN A 44 16.06 -15.00 -11.36
N THR A 45 15.81 -14.26 -10.29
CA THR A 45 16.78 -13.32 -9.73
C THR A 45 17.63 -13.99 -8.66
N THR A 46 18.95 -13.83 -8.74
CA THR A 46 19.90 -14.34 -7.74
C THR A 46 20.56 -13.22 -6.93
N ALA A 47 21.09 -13.55 -5.74
CA ALA A 47 21.87 -12.62 -4.93
C ALA A 47 23.10 -12.07 -5.68
N LYS A 48 23.70 -12.88 -6.58
CA LYS A 48 24.80 -12.49 -7.44
C LYS A 48 24.37 -11.44 -8.48
N ASP A 49 23.22 -11.62 -9.09
CA ASP A 49 22.66 -10.65 -10.05
C ASP A 49 22.41 -9.30 -9.36
N ILE A 50 21.77 -9.35 -8.18
CA ILE A 50 21.48 -8.15 -7.39
C ILE A 50 22.76 -7.40 -7.01
N ALA A 51 23.78 -8.12 -6.51
CA ALA A 51 25.07 -7.51 -6.16
C ALA A 51 25.77 -6.91 -7.39
N SER A 52 25.75 -7.63 -8.51
CA SER A 52 26.33 -7.15 -9.78
C SER A 52 25.64 -5.89 -10.28
N TYR A 53 24.31 -5.86 -10.26
CA TYR A 53 23.51 -4.70 -10.67
C TYR A 53 23.73 -3.50 -9.76
N ALA A 54 23.93 -3.72 -8.46
CA ALA A 54 24.28 -2.69 -7.47
C ALA A 54 25.74 -2.21 -7.56
N GLY A 55 26.57 -2.79 -8.42
CA GLY A 55 28.00 -2.46 -8.53
C GLY A 55 28.82 -2.86 -7.31
N VAL A 56 28.43 -3.92 -6.59
CA VAL A 56 29.14 -4.41 -5.39
C VAL A 56 29.48 -5.90 -5.51
N ALA A 57 30.48 -6.34 -4.72
CA ALA A 57 30.81 -7.77 -4.65
C ALA A 57 29.65 -8.56 -3.99
N THR A 58 29.47 -9.81 -4.40
CA THR A 58 28.43 -10.71 -3.84
C THR A 58 28.56 -10.89 -2.33
N GLY A 59 29.78 -10.90 -1.77
CA GLY A 59 29.98 -10.91 -0.32
C GLY A 59 29.45 -9.65 0.39
N THR A 60 29.31 -8.54 -0.33
CA THR A 60 28.68 -7.34 0.22
C THR A 60 27.16 -7.54 0.35
N PHE A 61 26.50 -8.22 -0.58
CA PHE A 61 25.08 -8.59 -0.45
C PHE A 61 24.85 -9.37 0.85
N TYR A 62 25.62 -10.45 1.07
CA TYR A 62 25.46 -11.32 2.24
C TYR A 62 25.79 -10.64 3.59
N ARG A 63 26.46 -9.49 3.57
CA ARG A 63 26.63 -8.66 4.77
C ARG A 63 25.35 -7.98 5.20
N TYR A 64 24.44 -7.66 4.27
CA TYR A 64 23.18 -6.92 4.53
C TYR A 64 21.96 -7.82 4.55
N PHE A 65 21.95 -8.87 3.76
CA PHE A 65 20.83 -9.78 3.59
C PHE A 65 21.32 -11.22 3.53
N SER A 66 20.71 -12.10 4.31
CA SER A 66 21.05 -13.53 4.29
C SER A 66 20.75 -14.18 2.93
N ASP A 67 19.72 -13.70 2.25
CA ASP A 67 19.25 -14.19 0.96
C ASP A 67 18.36 -13.14 0.26
N LYS A 68 17.88 -13.47 -0.96
CA LYS A 68 17.00 -12.58 -1.72
C LYS A 68 15.62 -12.40 -1.07
N ARG A 69 15.18 -13.36 -0.25
CA ARG A 69 13.94 -13.29 0.50
C ARG A 69 14.00 -12.21 1.58
N GLN A 70 15.11 -12.17 2.35
CA GLN A 70 15.31 -11.13 3.36
C GLN A 70 15.39 -9.73 2.74
N LEU A 71 15.94 -9.60 1.54
CA LEU A 71 15.92 -8.35 0.79
C LEU A 71 14.49 -7.97 0.37
N LEU A 72 13.68 -8.94 -0.06
CA LEU A 72 12.26 -8.70 -0.40
C LEU A 72 11.47 -8.23 0.82
N LEU A 73 11.63 -8.87 1.98
CA LEU A 73 10.99 -8.43 3.23
C LEU A 73 11.38 -6.99 3.59
N ALA A 74 12.67 -6.64 3.44
CA ALA A 74 13.14 -5.28 3.68
C ALA A 74 12.58 -4.25 2.68
N LEU A 75 12.34 -4.64 1.43
CA LEU A 75 11.65 -3.80 0.44
C LEU A 75 10.19 -3.57 0.83
N LEU A 76 9.51 -4.61 1.29
CA LEU A 76 8.14 -4.51 1.78
C LEU A 76 8.06 -3.56 2.97
N GLU A 77 8.91 -3.73 3.98
CA GLU A 77 8.95 -2.89 5.18
C GLU A 77 9.15 -1.40 4.82
N ASP A 78 10.17 -1.07 4.00
CA ASP A 78 10.48 0.30 3.60
C ASP A 78 9.34 0.99 2.82
N LYS A 79 8.57 0.23 2.09
CA LYS A 79 7.52 0.76 1.21
C LYS A 79 6.12 0.69 1.82
N MET A 80 5.83 -0.28 2.68
CA MET A 80 4.49 -0.46 3.22
C MET A 80 3.97 0.75 3.99
N GLU A 81 4.82 1.41 4.78
CA GLU A 81 4.42 2.62 5.51
C GLU A 81 4.13 3.79 4.55
N LYS A 82 4.92 3.90 3.47
CA LYS A 82 4.73 4.92 2.42
C LYS A 82 3.50 4.66 1.54
N LEU A 83 3.07 3.40 1.47
CA LEU A 83 1.86 2.99 0.74
C LEU A 83 0.58 3.31 1.50
N MET A 84 0.64 3.51 2.82
CA MET A 84 -0.57 3.78 3.58
C MET A 84 -1.20 5.10 3.15
N PRO A 85 -2.45 5.10 2.63
CA PRO A 85 -3.11 6.33 2.23
C PRO A 85 -3.28 7.26 3.44
N PRO A 86 -3.17 8.59 3.26
CA PRO A 86 -3.48 9.53 4.33
C PRO A 86 -4.94 9.40 4.76
N VAL A 87 -5.24 9.75 6.01
CA VAL A 87 -6.63 9.86 6.47
C VAL A 87 -7.30 10.98 5.69
N PRO A 88 -8.43 10.73 5.01
CA PRO A 88 -9.10 11.74 4.20
C PRO A 88 -9.62 12.90 5.05
N ASN A 89 -9.47 14.12 4.58
CA ASN A 89 -10.20 15.27 5.12
C ASN A 89 -11.43 15.53 4.24
N TRP A 90 -12.58 15.06 4.70
CA TRP A 90 -13.83 15.05 3.93
C TRP A 90 -14.42 16.45 3.71
N MET A 91 -14.15 17.40 4.60
CA MET A 91 -14.78 18.73 4.59
C MET A 91 -14.20 19.70 3.54
N HIS A 92 -12.98 19.49 3.08
CA HIS A 92 -12.26 20.48 2.25
C HIS A 92 -12.16 20.13 0.77
N ARG A 93 -12.66 18.97 0.32
CA ARG A 93 -12.56 18.53 -1.07
C ARG A 93 -13.78 17.75 -1.50
N ASN A 94 -14.04 17.73 -2.82
CA ASN A 94 -14.98 16.79 -3.41
C ASN A 94 -14.53 15.36 -3.02
N PRO A 95 -15.37 14.60 -2.29
CA PRO A 95 -14.98 13.29 -1.77
C PRO A 95 -14.69 12.27 -2.88
N GLU A 96 -15.37 12.34 -4.02
CA GLU A 96 -15.12 11.46 -5.17
C GLU A 96 -13.74 11.74 -5.76
N GLN A 97 -13.40 13.01 -6.03
CA GLN A 97 -12.08 13.38 -6.55
C GLN A 97 -10.95 13.07 -5.58
N LEU A 98 -11.19 13.27 -4.27
CA LEU A 98 -10.22 12.92 -3.24
C LEU A 98 -9.95 11.41 -3.23
N LEU A 99 -11.01 10.60 -3.21
CA LEU A 99 -10.88 9.15 -3.22
C LEU A 99 -10.27 8.62 -4.51
N ALA A 100 -10.68 9.12 -5.68
CA ALA A 100 -10.08 8.75 -6.96
C ALA A 100 -8.57 8.97 -6.95
N SER A 101 -8.12 10.15 -6.50
CA SER A 101 -6.69 10.45 -6.38
C SER A 101 -5.97 9.54 -5.39
N LEU A 102 -6.59 9.19 -4.26
CA LEU A 102 -6.00 8.27 -3.27
C LEU A 102 -5.88 6.86 -3.82
N LEU A 103 -6.89 6.37 -4.52
CA LEU A 103 -6.90 5.04 -5.15
C LEU A 103 -5.83 4.93 -6.26
N GLU A 104 -5.76 5.94 -7.12
CA GLU A 104 -4.76 6.02 -8.18
C GLU A 104 -3.34 6.06 -7.62
N ASN A 105 -3.07 6.93 -6.64
CA ASN A 105 -1.77 7.03 -5.99
C ASN A 105 -1.37 5.72 -5.28
N TYR A 106 -2.32 5.06 -4.62
CA TYR A 106 -2.09 3.77 -3.98
C TYR A 106 -1.72 2.70 -5.01
N ASN A 107 -2.48 2.58 -6.10
CA ASN A 107 -2.19 1.60 -7.15
C ASN A 107 -0.85 1.90 -7.85
N ASN A 108 -0.58 3.15 -8.22
CA ASN A 108 0.69 3.55 -8.84
C ASN A 108 1.88 3.23 -7.93
N SER A 109 1.70 3.40 -6.62
CA SER A 109 2.73 3.07 -5.64
C SER A 109 2.96 1.56 -5.52
N LEU A 110 1.90 0.74 -5.56
CA LEU A 110 2.01 -0.73 -5.61
C LEU A 110 2.70 -1.20 -6.89
N GLU A 111 2.34 -0.64 -8.04
CA GLU A 111 2.97 -0.96 -9.32
C GLU A 111 4.45 -0.58 -9.34
N ALA A 112 4.80 0.60 -8.82
CA ALA A 112 6.18 1.06 -8.75
C ALA A 112 7.09 0.16 -7.90
N ILE A 113 6.52 -0.55 -6.93
CA ILE A 113 7.26 -1.52 -6.12
C ILE A 113 7.37 -2.87 -6.85
N GLY A 114 6.46 -3.17 -7.79
CA GLY A 114 6.40 -4.43 -8.55
C GLY A 114 5.98 -5.64 -7.70
N ILE A 115 5.55 -5.41 -6.47
CA ILE A 115 5.15 -6.44 -5.51
C ILE A 115 4.00 -7.30 -6.02
N HIS A 116 3.03 -6.71 -6.70
CA HIS A 116 1.88 -7.41 -7.24
C HIS A 116 2.23 -8.56 -8.21
N ARG A 117 3.43 -8.51 -8.82
CA ARG A 117 3.94 -9.57 -9.70
C ARG A 117 4.61 -10.72 -8.95
N VAL A 118 5.17 -10.42 -7.80
CA VAL A 118 6.01 -11.34 -7.00
C VAL A 118 5.18 -12.08 -5.95
N LEU A 119 4.25 -11.38 -5.29
CA LEU A 119 3.45 -11.91 -4.19
C LEU A 119 2.62 -13.14 -4.54
N PRO A 120 1.89 -13.22 -5.68
CA PRO A 120 1.09 -14.39 -6.01
C PRO A 120 1.90 -15.69 -6.11
N GLU A 121 3.17 -15.60 -6.48
CA GLU A 121 4.06 -16.77 -6.60
C GLU A 121 4.60 -17.20 -5.23
N LEU A 122 4.77 -16.28 -4.31
CA LEU A 122 5.44 -16.51 -3.03
C LEU A 122 4.49 -16.77 -1.88
N LEU A 123 3.37 -16.06 -1.79
CA LEU A 123 2.44 -16.19 -0.66
C LEU A 123 2.02 -17.62 -0.35
N PRO A 124 1.71 -18.49 -1.34
CA PRO A 124 1.34 -19.87 -1.05
C PRO A 124 2.48 -20.73 -0.47
N LYS A 125 3.74 -20.30 -0.66
CA LYS A 125 4.95 -21.06 -0.31
C LYS A 125 5.67 -20.49 0.93
N ASP A 126 5.30 -19.30 1.38
CA ASP A 126 6.00 -18.57 2.43
C ASP A 126 5.03 -18.09 3.52
N PRO A 127 4.86 -18.88 4.61
CA PRO A 127 3.96 -18.53 5.70
C PRO A 127 4.31 -17.21 6.42
N GLU A 128 5.61 -16.91 6.57
CA GLU A 128 6.06 -15.66 7.23
C GLU A 128 5.74 -14.44 6.36
N LEU A 129 5.93 -14.54 5.03
CA LEU A 129 5.54 -13.49 4.09
C LEU A 129 4.01 -13.30 4.10
N SER A 130 3.25 -14.38 4.21
CA SER A 130 1.79 -14.33 4.33
C SER A 130 1.35 -13.62 5.60
N GLU A 131 2.04 -13.84 6.73
CA GLU A 131 1.78 -13.15 8.00
C GLU A 131 2.10 -11.66 7.90
N VAL A 132 3.25 -11.29 7.31
CA VAL A 132 3.61 -9.89 7.04
C VAL A 132 2.54 -9.18 6.21
N MET A 133 2.06 -9.83 5.15
CA MET A 133 1.02 -9.27 4.29
C MET A 133 -0.33 -9.17 5.00
N LEU A 134 -0.65 -10.12 5.88
CA LEU A 134 -1.86 -10.06 6.70
C LEU A 134 -1.82 -8.86 7.66
N GLU A 135 -0.70 -8.62 8.33
CA GLU A 135 -0.53 -7.47 9.22
C GLU A 135 -0.57 -6.14 8.46
N ALA A 136 0.02 -6.08 7.27
CA ALA A 136 -0.11 -4.92 6.39
C ALA A 136 -1.57 -4.62 6.03
N ARG A 137 -2.34 -5.65 5.70
CA ARG A 137 -3.76 -5.56 5.38
C ARG A 137 -4.60 -5.10 6.57
N LYS A 138 -4.31 -5.60 7.79
CA LYS A 138 -4.93 -5.12 9.03
C LYS A 138 -4.61 -3.64 9.30
N SER A 139 -3.38 -3.21 9.01
CA SER A 139 -2.97 -1.81 9.17
C SER A 139 -3.71 -0.90 8.17
N LEU A 140 -3.86 -1.33 6.92
CA LEU A 140 -4.67 -0.63 5.92
C LEU A 140 -6.14 -0.54 6.35
N HIS A 141 -6.72 -1.67 6.83
CA HIS A 141 -8.06 -1.72 7.36
C HIS A 141 -8.27 -0.70 8.49
N ARG A 142 -7.38 -0.68 9.48
CA ARG A 142 -7.44 0.27 10.61
C ARG A 142 -7.42 1.72 10.12
N ARG A 143 -6.64 2.02 9.09
CA ARG A 143 -6.54 3.36 8.53
C ARG A 143 -7.81 3.78 7.80
N ILE A 144 -8.39 2.91 7.00
CA ILE A 144 -9.68 3.14 6.33
C ILE A 144 -10.78 3.30 7.38
N TYR A 145 -10.84 2.39 8.36
CA TYR A 145 -11.79 2.46 9.46
C TYR A 145 -11.73 3.80 10.21
N ASN A 146 -10.54 4.29 10.53
CA ASN A 146 -10.36 5.57 11.21
C ASN A 146 -10.84 6.75 10.35
N GLY A 147 -10.61 6.70 9.03
CA GLY A 147 -11.14 7.69 8.10
C GLY A 147 -12.67 7.69 8.04
N LEU A 148 -13.28 6.50 8.00
CA LEU A 148 -14.74 6.34 8.05
C LEU A 148 -15.31 6.79 9.39
N LYS A 149 -14.61 6.48 10.49
CA LYS A 149 -15.00 6.92 11.83
C LYS A 149 -15.00 8.43 11.95
N SER A 150 -13.98 9.13 11.45
CA SER A 150 -13.98 10.59 11.40
C SER A 150 -15.20 11.12 10.65
N ALA A 151 -15.50 10.57 9.46
CA ALA A 151 -16.71 10.95 8.72
C ALA A 151 -18.00 10.71 9.50
N LYS A 152 -18.09 9.60 10.25
CA LYS A 152 -19.27 9.29 11.08
C LYS A 152 -19.39 10.25 12.26
N ASP A 153 -18.29 10.55 12.93
CA ASP A 153 -18.24 11.49 14.06
C ASP A 153 -18.64 12.93 13.63
N GLU A 154 -18.38 13.28 12.36
CA GLU A 154 -18.79 14.53 11.71
C GLU A 154 -20.25 14.49 11.17
N GLY A 155 -20.96 13.36 11.33
CA GLY A 155 -22.34 13.20 10.86
C GLY A 155 -22.49 13.10 9.34
N LEU A 156 -21.43 12.70 8.63
CA LEU A 156 -21.42 12.65 7.17
C LEU A 156 -21.90 11.31 6.61
N THR A 157 -21.92 10.24 7.40
CA THR A 157 -22.26 8.88 6.94
C THR A 157 -23.71 8.53 7.22
N TRP A 158 -24.17 7.41 6.67
CA TRP A 158 -25.40 6.76 7.13
C TRP A 158 -25.29 6.42 8.62
N GLY A 159 -26.36 6.62 9.38
CA GLY A 159 -26.35 6.43 10.85
C GLY A 159 -26.15 4.98 11.27
N ASP A 160 -26.65 4.04 10.47
CA ASP A 160 -26.64 2.59 10.68
C ASP A 160 -25.46 1.88 10.02
N LEU A 161 -24.51 2.64 9.45
CA LEU A 161 -23.37 2.07 8.74
C LEU A 161 -22.44 1.31 9.69
N ASP A 162 -22.22 0.03 9.41
CA ASP A 162 -21.17 -0.76 10.05
C ASP A 162 -19.81 -0.47 9.41
N LEU A 163 -18.98 0.27 10.13
CA LEU A 163 -17.71 0.78 9.61
C LEU A 163 -16.67 -0.31 9.34
N ASP A 164 -16.70 -1.40 10.11
CA ASP A 164 -15.79 -2.52 9.94
C ASP A 164 -16.05 -3.25 8.62
N THR A 165 -17.32 -3.61 8.40
CA THR A 165 -17.77 -4.24 7.14
C THR A 165 -17.46 -3.36 5.94
N VAL A 166 -17.71 -2.05 6.03
CA VAL A 166 -17.44 -1.11 4.92
C VAL A 166 -15.94 -1.01 4.65
N ALA A 167 -15.10 -0.93 5.69
CA ALA A 167 -13.65 -0.88 5.51
C ALA A 167 -13.13 -2.12 4.79
N TRP A 168 -13.58 -3.32 5.18
CA TRP A 168 -13.24 -4.57 4.47
C TRP A 168 -13.79 -4.60 3.05
N THR A 169 -15.00 -4.12 2.81
CA THR A 169 -15.59 -4.06 1.47
C THR A 169 -14.76 -3.19 0.54
N ILE A 170 -14.29 -2.03 1.01
CA ILE A 170 -13.41 -1.15 0.24
C ILE A 170 -12.10 -1.85 -0.11
N ILE A 171 -11.46 -2.52 0.85
CA ILE A 171 -10.21 -3.26 0.62
C ILE A 171 -10.42 -4.33 -0.45
N LEU A 172 -11.44 -5.17 -0.30
CA LEU A 172 -11.74 -6.24 -1.25
C LEU A 172 -12.02 -5.71 -2.66
N MET A 173 -12.73 -4.60 -2.78
CA MET A 173 -13.01 -3.97 -4.07
C MET A 173 -11.72 -3.46 -4.73
N VAL A 174 -10.85 -2.80 -3.97
CA VAL A 174 -9.57 -2.26 -4.47
C VAL A 174 -8.62 -3.39 -4.86
N GLU A 175 -8.45 -4.40 -4.01
CA GLU A 175 -7.55 -5.53 -4.26
C GLU A 175 -7.95 -6.35 -5.49
N ASN A 176 -9.24 -6.46 -5.79
CA ASN A 176 -9.72 -7.24 -6.94
C ASN A 176 -9.93 -6.41 -8.22
N SER A 177 -9.77 -5.09 -8.15
CA SER A 177 -9.97 -4.21 -9.30
C SER A 177 -9.02 -4.48 -10.49
N PRO A 178 -7.72 -4.82 -10.30
CA PRO A 178 -6.84 -5.16 -11.40
C PRO A 178 -7.25 -6.45 -12.12
N GLU A 179 -7.69 -7.46 -11.37
CA GLU A 179 -8.16 -8.72 -11.97
C GLU A 179 -9.46 -8.51 -12.75
N LYS A 180 -10.41 -7.74 -12.21
CA LYS A 180 -11.64 -7.33 -12.91
C LYS A 180 -11.30 -6.61 -14.22
N ALA A 181 -10.39 -5.65 -14.19
CA ALA A 181 -9.99 -4.91 -15.39
C ALA A 181 -9.39 -5.84 -16.46
N LYS A 182 -8.53 -6.77 -16.05
CA LYS A 182 -7.94 -7.78 -16.94
C LYS A 182 -9.00 -8.71 -17.57
N GLN A 183 -9.95 -9.20 -16.77
CA GLN A 183 -11.01 -10.10 -17.26
C GLN A 183 -12.00 -9.40 -18.18
N SER A 184 -12.34 -8.13 -17.92
CA SER A 184 -13.27 -7.35 -18.73
C SER A 184 -12.62 -6.65 -19.93
N GLY A 185 -11.28 -6.67 -20.05
CA GLY A 185 -10.54 -5.92 -21.06
C GLY A 185 -10.67 -4.39 -20.90
N SER A 186 -11.04 -3.93 -19.70
CA SER A 186 -11.20 -2.52 -19.38
C SER A 186 -9.96 -1.96 -18.67
N THR A 187 -9.85 -0.63 -18.62
CA THR A 187 -8.89 0.06 -17.77
C THR A 187 -9.40 0.18 -16.34
N LEU A 188 -8.51 0.46 -15.38
CA LEU A 188 -8.91 0.82 -14.02
C LEU A 188 -9.52 2.22 -14.02
N GLU A 189 -10.78 2.30 -13.59
CA GLU A 189 -11.56 3.53 -13.55
C GLU A 189 -11.70 3.99 -12.09
N TYR A 190 -10.69 4.71 -11.60
CA TYR A 190 -10.65 5.14 -10.20
C TYR A 190 -11.78 6.11 -9.86
N ASP A 191 -12.23 6.93 -10.81
CA ASP A 191 -13.37 7.83 -10.63
C ASP A 191 -14.66 7.05 -10.37
N GLU A 192 -14.91 5.98 -11.13
CA GLU A 192 -16.10 5.14 -10.93
C GLU A 192 -16.03 4.35 -9.62
N MET A 193 -14.85 3.86 -9.25
CA MET A 193 -14.65 3.23 -7.95
C MET A 193 -14.91 4.21 -6.80
N ALA A 194 -14.41 5.43 -6.90
CA ALA A 194 -14.62 6.49 -5.92
C ALA A 194 -16.09 6.85 -5.79
N LYS A 195 -16.84 6.94 -6.89
CA LYS A 195 -18.30 7.16 -6.87
C LYS A 195 -19.03 6.04 -6.14
N VAL A 196 -18.68 4.78 -6.38
CA VAL A 196 -19.28 3.63 -5.69
C VAL A 196 -19.03 3.72 -4.19
N ILE A 197 -17.77 3.97 -3.79
CA ILE A 197 -17.40 4.10 -2.37
C ILE A 197 -18.15 5.27 -1.72
N CYS A 198 -18.21 6.44 -2.38
CA CYS A 198 -18.92 7.60 -1.85
C CYS A 198 -20.42 7.31 -1.65
N ARG A 199 -21.06 6.65 -2.61
CA ARG A 199 -22.49 6.27 -2.49
C ARG A 199 -22.75 5.23 -1.40
N LEU A 200 -21.79 4.35 -1.14
CA LEU A 200 -21.86 3.40 -0.05
C LEU A 200 -21.75 4.09 1.32
N VAL A 201 -20.91 5.11 1.43
CA VAL A 201 -20.54 5.75 2.70
C VAL A 201 -21.43 6.94 3.03
N PHE A 202 -21.74 7.79 2.06
CA PHE A 202 -22.40 9.08 2.27
C PHE A 202 -23.85 9.09 1.77
N PRO A 203 -24.81 9.58 2.57
CA PRO A 203 -26.17 9.85 2.12
C PRO A 203 -26.21 10.89 0.98
N PRO A 204 -27.17 10.83 0.04
CA PRO A 204 -27.30 11.79 -1.06
C PRO A 204 -27.31 13.25 -0.62
N GLN A 205 -28.01 13.56 0.47
CA GLN A 205 -28.10 14.92 1.01
C GLN A 205 -26.75 15.45 1.53
N ILE A 206 -25.90 14.55 2.03
CA ILE A 206 -24.54 14.89 2.46
C ILE A 206 -23.65 15.12 1.24
N MET A 207 -23.76 14.26 0.22
CA MET A 207 -23.02 14.46 -1.02
C MET A 207 -23.33 15.81 -1.66
N GLU A 208 -24.60 16.21 -1.74
CA GLU A 208 -25.02 17.53 -2.25
C GLU A 208 -24.35 18.66 -1.45
N LYS A 209 -24.36 18.61 -0.12
CA LYS A 209 -23.70 19.61 0.74
C LYS A 209 -22.19 19.70 0.49
N LEU A 210 -21.50 18.55 0.38
CA LEU A 210 -20.07 18.50 0.11
C LEU A 210 -19.70 19.04 -1.29
N TYR A 211 -20.64 19.01 -2.25
CA TYR A 211 -20.46 19.63 -3.55
C TYR A 211 -20.70 21.14 -3.55
N ILE A 212 -21.71 21.63 -2.80
CA ILE A 212 -22.13 23.05 -2.78
C ILE A 212 -21.14 23.93 -2.02
N SER A 213 -20.58 23.46 -0.90
CA SER A 213 -19.57 24.23 -0.12
C SER A 213 -18.37 24.71 -0.96
N LYS A 214 -18.18 24.16 -2.14
CA LYS A 214 -17.11 24.52 -3.10
C LYS A 214 -17.44 25.68 -4.03
N SER A 215 -18.71 26.02 -4.22
CA SER A 215 -19.10 27.13 -5.12
C SER A 215 -18.94 28.49 -4.47
N GLU A 216 -18.86 28.54 -3.12
CA GLU A 216 -18.72 29.77 -2.35
C GLU A 216 -17.27 30.19 -2.09
N ASP A 217 -16.33 29.23 -2.05
CA ASP A 217 -14.89 29.51 -1.83
C ASP A 217 -14.13 29.99 -3.08
N LYS A 218 -14.82 30.10 -4.23
CA LYS A 218 -14.30 30.63 -5.49
C LYS A 218 -14.82 32.03 -5.87
N ARG A 219 -15.47 32.70 -4.94
CA ARG A 219 -15.85 34.11 -5.06
C ARG A 219 -15.07 34.92 -4.02
#